data_ae54bbc8c3fbf69d6d5fcfe9b21cba5c
#
_entry.id   ae54bbc8c3fbf69d6d5fcfe9b21cba5c
#
_cell.length_a   1.000
_cell.length_b   1.000
_cell.length_c   1.000
_cell.angle_alpha   90.00
_cell.angle_beta   90.00
_cell.angle_gamma   90.00
#
_symmetry.space_group_name_H-M   'P 1'
#
loop_
_entity.id
_entity.type
_entity.pdbx_description
1 polymer ?
#
loop_
_entity_poly.entity_id
_entity_poly.type
_entity_poly.pdbx_seq_one_letter_code
_entity_poly.pdbx_strand_id
1 'polypeptide(L)'
;VPYPRSPRDIGRCLLLSALLPAAMVSAATAATPPLAPVEARVPFAPAPFTGSDGTRHLAYELHISNFYGDTGSLFPQGLQVFGDTSAQPLLSLDAKALADWTRPAPADGAPVAIAAGKRAVVYVWLTLPTAGHVPKTLRHHIDFRTERQELVRLDGATVAPVQAPAPVLGPPLRGGRWLAHEGPGAAGSHHWGSLVAVNGALTIPQRYALDLVGVDARGHALRSSATDLQKTRHSDWVGYGAQVIAVADGTVRDARDGEHEHTPLTPQPEPATLTTHDLFGNYVVLEIAPGVFAGYAHLRTGSVAVRPGQTVRRGQVLGELGQSGNSAAPHLHFQLANGATFEGSEGLPYVFDQFQYYGPESEAQLFGQGPAWKANHPAARQQQLPLNDEVIGF
;
A
#
# COMPACT_ATOMS: atom_id res chain seq x y z
N VAL A 1 76.11 -74.98 22.26
CA VAL A 1 77.48 -74.47 22.62
C VAL A 1 77.92 -73.50 21.54
N PRO A 2 78.48 -72.35 21.84
CA PRO A 2 78.14 -71.27 22.77
C PRO A 2 77.94 -69.92 22.05
N TYR A 3 77.51 -68.98 22.85
CA TYR A 3 77.50 -67.51 22.65
C TYR A 3 78.85 -66.88 22.25
N PRO A 4 78.91 -65.66 21.70
CA PRO A 4 78.89 -64.45 22.56
C PRO A 4 78.26 -63.19 21.93
N ARG A 5 77.70 -62.42 22.78
CA ARG A 5 77.54 -61.05 23.18
C ARG A 5 77.99 -59.87 22.27
N SER A 6 77.02 -59.00 21.97
CA SER A 6 76.84 -57.53 22.20
C SER A 6 78.03 -56.56 21.72
N PRO A 7 77.75 -55.30 21.36
CA PRO A 7 77.17 -54.26 22.25
C PRO A 7 76.15 -53.27 21.61
N ARG A 8 75.58 -52.55 22.53
CA ARG A 8 74.58 -51.47 22.36
C ARG A 8 75.18 -50.26 21.67
N ASP A 9 74.35 -49.63 20.79
CA ASP A 9 74.50 -48.23 20.49
C ASP A 9 73.16 -47.54 20.65
N ILE A 10 73.14 -46.52 21.54
CA ILE A 10 71.98 -45.70 21.94
C ILE A 10 71.94 -44.50 21.01
N GLY A 11 71.09 -44.54 20.01
CA GLY A 11 70.79 -43.38 19.22
C GLY A 11 69.72 -42.53 19.90
N ARG A 12 70.07 -41.36 20.41
CA ARG A 12 69.18 -40.32 20.91
C ARG A 12 68.41 -39.70 19.74
N CYS A 13 67.08 -39.97 19.63
CA CYS A 13 66.19 -39.18 18.80
C CYS A 13 65.82 -37.91 19.57
N LEU A 14 66.25 -36.74 19.08
CA LEU A 14 65.84 -35.44 19.48
C LEU A 14 64.50 -35.17 18.78
N LEU A 15 63.37 -35.23 19.55
CA LEU A 15 62.07 -34.72 19.13
C LEU A 15 62.11 -33.18 19.25
N LEU A 16 62.23 -32.48 18.13
CA LEU A 16 61.95 -31.07 18.04
C LEU A 16 60.42 -30.89 18.07
N SER A 17 59.90 -30.50 19.21
CA SER A 17 58.50 -30.01 19.35
C SER A 17 58.40 -28.59 18.79
N ALA A 18 57.91 -28.44 17.57
CA ALA A 18 57.56 -27.15 16.99
C ALA A 18 56.29 -26.65 17.68
N LEU A 19 56.41 -25.70 18.60
CA LEU A 19 55.31 -24.91 19.13
C LEU A 19 54.87 -23.91 18.05
N LEU A 20 53.78 -24.21 17.35
CA LEU A 20 53.05 -23.24 16.55
C LEU A 20 52.33 -22.27 17.52
N PRO A 21 52.50 -20.94 17.40
CA PRO A 21 51.70 -20.01 18.16
C PRO A 21 50.24 -20.06 17.63
N ALA A 22 49.31 -20.50 18.45
CA ALA A 22 47.90 -20.34 18.18
C ALA A 22 47.59 -18.83 18.21
N ALA A 23 47.44 -18.22 17.03
CA ALA A 23 46.88 -16.87 16.89
C ALA A 23 45.42 -16.92 17.37
N MET A 24 45.19 -16.47 18.59
CA MET A 24 43.83 -16.15 19.04
C MET A 24 43.34 -15.00 18.19
N VAL A 25 42.51 -15.31 17.18
CA VAL A 25 41.66 -14.32 16.52
C VAL A 25 40.62 -13.90 17.55
N SER A 26 40.88 -12.80 18.24
CA SER A 26 39.89 -12.13 19.09
C SER A 26 38.79 -11.63 18.14
N ALA A 27 37.65 -12.32 18.10
CA ALA A 27 36.47 -11.80 17.45
C ALA A 27 36.09 -10.57 18.27
N ALA A 28 36.44 -9.39 17.77
CA ALA A 28 35.94 -8.13 18.31
C ALA A 28 34.40 -8.18 18.20
N THR A 29 33.70 -8.34 19.31
CA THR A 29 32.25 -8.13 19.35
C THR A 29 32.03 -6.68 18.93
N ALA A 30 31.44 -6.48 17.74
CA ALA A 30 31.08 -5.16 17.28
C ALA A 30 30.17 -4.51 18.37
N ALA A 31 30.60 -3.35 18.88
CA ALA A 31 29.81 -2.62 19.85
C ALA A 31 28.44 -2.29 19.25
N THR A 32 27.38 -2.47 20.03
CA THR A 32 26.03 -2.07 19.62
C THR A 32 26.03 -0.58 19.28
N PRO A 33 25.57 -0.16 18.10
CA PRO A 33 25.51 1.25 17.74
C PRO A 33 24.68 2.06 18.76
N PRO A 34 25.03 3.33 19.01
CA PRO A 34 24.23 4.23 19.84
C PRO A 34 22.81 4.36 19.28
N LEU A 35 21.85 4.68 20.16
CA LEU A 35 20.46 4.89 19.77
C LEU A 35 20.33 6.11 18.84
N ALA A 36 19.54 5.98 17.79
CA ALA A 36 19.24 7.08 16.88
C ALA A 36 18.37 8.15 17.59
N PRO A 37 18.70 9.45 17.48
CA PRO A 37 17.95 10.54 18.11
C PRO A 37 16.69 10.89 17.29
N VAL A 38 15.82 9.93 17.06
CA VAL A 38 14.57 10.06 16.28
C VAL A 38 13.36 9.66 17.12
N GLU A 39 12.22 10.29 16.84
CA GLU A 39 10.92 9.75 17.19
C GLU A 39 10.42 8.95 16.00
N ALA A 40 9.99 7.70 16.21
CA ALA A 40 9.43 6.85 15.17
C ALA A 40 8.20 6.13 15.68
N ARG A 41 7.14 6.13 14.84
CA ARG A 41 5.85 5.50 15.17
C ARG A 41 5.06 5.08 13.94
N VAL A 42 4.19 4.11 14.13
CA VAL A 42 3.10 3.75 13.21
C VAL A 42 1.81 4.37 13.75
N PRO A 43 1.27 5.44 13.14
CA PRO A 43 0.12 6.17 13.69
C PRO A 43 -1.17 5.37 13.68
N PHE A 44 -1.36 4.50 12.67
CA PHE A 44 -2.54 3.68 12.50
C PHE A 44 -2.14 2.21 12.38
N ALA A 45 -2.70 1.37 13.26
CA ALA A 45 -2.37 -0.05 13.30
C ALA A 45 -2.84 -0.75 12.01
N PRO A 46 -1.93 -1.48 11.30
CA PRO A 46 -2.32 -2.17 10.08
C PRO A 46 -3.28 -3.32 10.35
N ALA A 47 -4.23 -3.53 9.43
CA ALA A 47 -5.11 -4.69 9.43
C ALA A 47 -4.79 -5.61 8.25
N PRO A 48 -4.85 -6.95 8.42
CA PRO A 48 -4.54 -7.90 7.36
C PRO A 48 -5.65 -7.99 6.33
N PHE A 49 -5.27 -8.16 5.08
CA PHE A 49 -6.16 -8.54 3.98
C PHE A 49 -5.46 -9.50 3.02
N THR A 50 -6.23 -10.22 2.23
CA THR A 50 -5.71 -11.10 1.17
C THR A 50 -5.82 -10.38 -0.16
N GLY A 51 -4.70 -10.20 -0.86
CA GLY A 51 -4.66 -9.62 -2.21
C GLY A 51 -5.07 -10.63 -3.28
N SER A 52 -5.33 -10.14 -4.49
CA SER A 52 -5.61 -10.95 -5.68
C SER A 52 -4.46 -11.89 -6.08
N ASP A 53 -3.26 -11.65 -5.57
CA ASP A 53 -2.10 -12.54 -5.65
C ASP A 53 -2.21 -13.78 -4.73
N GLY A 54 -3.27 -13.85 -3.92
CA GLY A 54 -3.53 -14.93 -2.98
C GLY A 54 -2.71 -14.87 -1.70
N THR A 55 -1.95 -13.80 -1.47
CA THR A 55 -1.15 -13.63 -0.25
C THR A 55 -1.77 -12.63 0.72
N ARG A 56 -1.38 -12.71 1.99
CA ARG A 56 -1.84 -11.75 3.00
C ARG A 56 -0.85 -10.61 3.11
N HIS A 57 -1.40 -9.39 3.17
CA HIS A 57 -0.63 -8.17 3.27
C HIS A 57 -1.02 -7.35 4.50
N LEU A 58 -0.06 -6.54 4.95
CA LEU A 58 -0.25 -5.41 5.85
C LEU A 58 0.31 -4.17 5.15
N ALA A 59 -0.49 -3.12 5.03
CA ALA A 59 -0.05 -1.82 4.50
C ALA A 59 -0.15 -0.77 5.61
N TYR A 60 0.93 -0.04 5.84
CA TYR A 60 0.99 1.00 6.87
C TYR A 60 2.14 1.97 6.62
N GLU A 61 2.19 3.04 7.40
CA GLU A 61 3.21 4.06 7.33
C GLU A 61 4.01 4.11 8.62
N LEU A 62 5.35 4.14 8.51
CA LEU A 62 6.28 4.40 9.59
C LEU A 62 6.73 5.86 9.48
N HIS A 63 6.28 6.68 10.43
CA HIS A 63 6.67 8.08 10.56
C HIS A 63 7.95 8.18 11.36
N ILE A 64 8.96 8.88 10.81
CA ILE A 64 10.27 9.07 11.44
C ILE A 64 10.54 10.57 11.50
N SER A 65 10.63 11.12 12.71
CA SER A 65 10.92 12.55 12.93
C SER A 65 12.31 12.71 13.52
N ASN A 66 13.16 13.44 12.80
CA ASN A 66 14.44 13.96 13.32
C ASN A 66 14.16 15.33 13.91
N PHE A 67 13.66 15.35 15.14
CA PHE A 67 13.07 16.57 15.70
C PHE A 67 14.11 17.56 16.23
N TYR A 68 15.24 17.05 16.76
CA TYR A 68 16.22 17.89 17.46
C TYR A 68 17.08 18.69 16.47
N GLY A 69 17.13 20.01 16.65
CA GLY A 69 17.75 20.95 15.71
C GLY A 69 19.24 20.75 15.46
N ASP A 70 19.99 20.30 16.48
CA ASP A 70 21.44 20.17 16.40
C ASP A 70 21.91 18.76 15.90
N THR A 71 20.97 17.87 15.56
CA THR A 71 21.30 16.51 15.11
C THR A 71 22.00 16.50 13.74
N GLY A 72 21.75 17.50 12.90
CA GLY A 72 22.07 17.45 11.48
C GLY A 72 21.14 16.48 10.72
N SER A 73 21.50 16.12 9.51
CA SER A 73 20.74 15.17 8.70
C SER A 73 21.07 13.72 9.08
N LEU A 74 20.05 12.87 9.10
CA LEU A 74 20.17 11.42 9.29
C LEU A 74 19.84 10.71 7.99
N PHE A 75 20.70 9.75 7.61
CA PHE A 75 20.60 9.00 6.35
C PHE A 75 20.28 7.54 6.65
N PRO A 76 19.02 7.08 6.53
CA PRO A 76 18.67 5.68 6.76
C PRO A 76 19.37 4.78 5.73
N GLN A 77 19.93 3.67 6.21
CA GLN A 77 20.71 2.71 5.41
C GLN A 77 19.85 1.53 4.95
N GLY A 78 18.65 1.40 5.47
CA GLY A 78 17.69 0.35 5.17
C GLY A 78 16.67 0.23 6.29
N LEU A 79 15.64 -0.59 6.05
CA LEU A 79 14.60 -0.92 7.01
C LEU A 79 14.46 -2.44 7.11
N GLN A 80 14.38 -2.94 8.32
CA GLN A 80 13.95 -4.32 8.60
C GLN A 80 12.71 -4.30 9.50
N VAL A 81 11.74 -5.17 9.18
CA VAL A 81 10.53 -5.35 9.97
C VAL A 81 10.50 -6.77 10.51
N PHE A 82 10.34 -6.91 11.81
CA PHE A 82 10.29 -8.19 12.50
C PHE A 82 8.91 -8.44 13.11
N GLY A 83 8.45 -9.67 13.07
CA GLY A 83 7.21 -10.11 13.72
C GLY A 83 7.49 -10.81 15.05
N ASP A 84 6.74 -10.47 16.09
CA ASP A 84 6.80 -11.07 17.42
C ASP A 84 8.26 -11.11 17.97
N THR A 85 8.73 -12.27 18.40
CA THR A 85 10.10 -12.49 18.89
C THR A 85 11.04 -13.06 17.83
N SER A 86 10.61 -13.11 16.56
CA SER A 86 11.43 -13.66 15.47
C SER A 86 12.74 -12.87 15.32
N ALA A 87 13.85 -13.59 15.12
CA ALA A 87 15.13 -13.01 14.72
C ALA A 87 15.23 -12.85 13.20
N GLN A 88 14.33 -13.47 12.43
CA GLN A 88 14.28 -13.32 10.98
C GLN A 88 13.33 -12.19 10.60
N PRO A 89 13.75 -11.23 9.78
CA PRO A 89 12.88 -10.16 9.33
C PRO A 89 11.82 -10.68 8.37
N LEU A 90 10.61 -10.12 8.46
CA LEU A 90 9.53 -10.32 7.50
C LEU A 90 9.74 -9.48 6.24
N LEU A 91 10.41 -8.33 6.38
CA LEU A 91 10.75 -7.41 5.29
C LEU A 91 12.16 -6.86 5.51
N SER A 92 12.93 -6.76 4.44
CA SER A 92 14.21 -6.05 4.42
C SER A 92 14.29 -5.17 3.18
N LEU A 93 14.44 -3.87 3.37
CA LEU A 93 14.70 -2.88 2.32
C LEU A 93 16.10 -2.34 2.54
N ASP A 94 16.91 -2.32 1.49
CA ASP A 94 18.18 -1.58 1.48
C ASP A 94 17.93 -0.08 1.29
N ALA A 95 18.99 0.73 1.32
CA ALA A 95 18.85 2.18 1.21
C ALA A 95 18.21 2.62 -0.11
N LYS A 96 18.44 1.90 -1.20
CA LYS A 96 17.87 2.20 -2.51
C LYS A 96 16.39 1.87 -2.55
N ALA A 97 16.02 0.66 -2.17
CA ALA A 97 14.62 0.26 -2.09
C ALA A 97 13.82 1.13 -1.11
N LEU A 98 14.45 1.53 0.02
CA LEU A 98 13.82 2.42 0.99
C LEU A 98 13.50 3.80 0.40
N ALA A 99 14.32 4.33 -0.52
CA ALA A 99 14.08 5.61 -1.17
C ALA A 99 12.77 5.61 -1.98
N ASP A 100 12.46 4.52 -2.67
CA ASP A 100 11.23 4.38 -3.47
C ASP A 100 9.97 4.41 -2.59
N TRP A 101 10.09 3.95 -1.35
CA TRP A 101 8.98 3.85 -0.39
C TRP A 101 8.95 4.99 0.64
N THR A 102 9.74 6.04 0.47
CA THR A 102 9.81 7.17 1.41
C THR A 102 9.18 8.43 0.83
N ARG A 103 8.46 9.18 1.68
CA ARG A 103 7.92 10.51 1.35
C ARG A 103 8.35 11.55 2.40
N PRO A 104 8.67 12.81 1.98
CA PRO A 104 8.82 13.22 0.58
C PRO A 104 9.85 12.37 -0.15
N ALA A 105 9.62 12.12 -1.45
CA ALA A 105 10.56 11.38 -2.27
C ALA A 105 11.89 12.13 -2.34
N PRO A 106 13.05 11.47 -2.22
CA PRO A 106 14.33 12.11 -2.47
C PRO A 106 14.45 12.48 -3.95
N ALA A 107 15.35 13.42 -4.27
CA ALA A 107 15.68 13.71 -5.66
C ALA A 107 16.23 12.44 -6.35
N ASP A 108 16.08 12.34 -7.67
CA ASP A 108 16.50 11.18 -8.44
C ASP A 108 17.94 10.74 -8.12
N GLY A 109 18.08 9.49 -7.68
CA GLY A 109 19.35 8.90 -7.30
C GLY A 109 19.96 9.41 -5.99
N ALA A 110 19.31 10.33 -5.30
CA ALA A 110 19.78 10.78 -3.99
C ALA A 110 19.36 9.82 -2.86
N PRO A 111 20.17 9.67 -1.80
CA PRO A 111 19.76 8.93 -0.61
C PRO A 111 18.66 9.68 0.14
N VAL A 112 17.84 8.93 0.86
CA VAL A 112 16.90 9.53 1.83
C VAL A 112 17.70 10.32 2.87
N ALA A 113 17.34 11.57 3.09
CA ALA A 113 17.92 12.42 4.13
C ALA A 113 16.80 13.03 4.98
N ILE A 114 16.85 12.77 6.28
CA ILE A 114 15.90 13.36 7.23
C ILE A 114 16.63 14.50 7.95
N ALA A 115 16.46 15.73 7.44
CA ALA A 115 17.08 16.89 8.01
C ALA A 115 16.56 17.18 9.43
N ALA A 116 17.35 17.90 10.23
CA ALA A 116 16.94 18.35 11.55
C ALA A 116 15.61 19.13 11.50
N GLY A 117 14.69 18.84 12.39
CA GLY A 117 13.34 19.40 12.45
C GLY A 117 12.38 18.85 11.36
N LYS A 118 12.75 17.81 10.61
CA LYS A 118 11.92 17.24 9.53
C LYS A 118 11.43 15.84 9.86
N ARG A 119 10.39 15.44 9.13
CA ARG A 119 9.82 14.09 9.15
C ARG A 119 9.92 13.45 7.78
N ALA A 120 10.25 12.15 7.78
CA ALA A 120 10.02 11.26 6.64
C ALA A 120 8.94 10.23 7.00
N VAL A 121 8.22 9.77 5.99
CA VAL A 121 7.22 8.70 6.11
C VAL A 121 7.63 7.57 5.20
N VAL A 122 7.85 6.39 5.77
CA VAL A 122 8.15 5.17 5.02
C VAL A 122 6.86 4.38 4.88
N TYR A 123 6.46 4.13 3.64
CA TYR A 123 5.33 3.27 3.30
C TYR A 123 5.78 1.82 3.36
N VAL A 124 5.10 1.00 4.14
CA VAL A 124 5.49 -0.40 4.36
C VAL A 124 4.43 -1.33 3.78
N TRP A 125 4.81 -2.03 2.72
CA TRP A 125 4.05 -3.13 2.15
C TRP A 125 4.65 -4.44 2.66
N LEU A 126 3.99 -5.08 3.60
CA LEU A 126 4.46 -6.30 4.22
C LEU A 126 3.65 -7.50 3.74
N THR A 127 4.29 -8.43 3.05
CA THR A 127 3.69 -9.72 2.66
C THR A 127 3.96 -10.73 3.76
N LEU A 128 2.90 -11.31 4.30
CA LEU A 128 3.00 -12.34 5.34
C LEU A 128 3.20 -13.72 4.73
N PRO A 129 3.99 -14.61 5.38
CA PRO A 129 4.12 -15.99 4.95
C PRO A 129 2.75 -16.69 4.86
N THR A 130 2.54 -17.47 3.80
CA THR A 130 1.25 -18.12 3.50
C THR A 130 0.74 -19.01 4.65
N ALA A 131 1.64 -19.72 5.33
CA ALA A 131 1.31 -20.60 6.47
C ALA A 131 1.41 -19.90 7.84
N GLY A 132 1.72 -18.56 7.86
CA GLY A 132 1.93 -17.81 9.09
C GLY A 132 0.64 -17.25 9.69
N HIS A 133 0.66 -16.96 10.98
CA HIS A 133 -0.33 -16.11 11.63
C HIS A 133 -0.01 -14.63 11.41
N VAL A 134 -0.98 -13.75 11.65
CA VAL A 134 -0.72 -12.32 11.73
C VAL A 134 0.10 -12.07 13.00
N PRO A 135 1.29 -11.45 12.93
CA PRO A 135 2.08 -11.17 14.13
C PRO A 135 1.28 -10.35 15.13
N LYS A 136 1.46 -10.62 16.43
CA LYS A 136 0.85 -9.81 17.49
C LYS A 136 1.55 -8.47 17.65
N THR A 137 2.83 -8.41 17.26
CA THR A 137 3.65 -7.22 17.34
C THR A 137 4.57 -7.15 16.12
N LEU A 138 4.67 -5.98 15.50
CA LEU A 138 5.72 -5.64 14.55
C LEU A 138 6.73 -4.73 15.23
N ARG A 139 8.01 -4.90 14.92
CA ARG A 139 9.13 -4.09 15.42
C ARG A 139 10.00 -3.68 14.22
N HIS A 140 10.47 -2.43 14.23
CA HIS A 140 11.25 -1.85 13.14
C HIS A 140 12.69 -1.64 13.58
N HIS A 141 13.60 -1.94 12.65
CA HIS A 141 15.03 -1.73 12.82
C HIS A 141 15.56 -0.91 11.65
N ILE A 142 16.20 0.21 11.97
CA ILE A 142 16.82 1.11 10.98
C ILE A 142 18.17 1.56 11.49
N ASP A 143 19.20 1.32 10.68
CA ASP A 143 20.51 1.95 10.86
C ASP A 143 20.53 3.29 10.12
N PHE A 144 21.02 4.33 10.79
CA PHE A 144 21.23 5.65 10.19
C PHE A 144 22.71 5.98 10.19
N ARG A 145 23.16 6.68 9.16
CA ARG A 145 24.41 7.43 9.21
C ARG A 145 24.11 8.89 9.53
N THR A 146 24.91 9.48 10.39
CA THR A 146 24.93 10.92 10.63
C THR A 146 25.73 11.64 9.54
N GLU A 147 25.72 12.97 9.52
CA GLU A 147 26.61 13.77 8.65
C GLU A 147 28.09 13.50 8.92
N ARG A 148 28.45 13.08 10.13
CA ARG A 148 29.83 12.67 10.51
C ARG A 148 30.12 11.21 10.18
N GLN A 149 29.21 10.52 9.46
CA GLN A 149 29.35 9.11 9.11
C GLN A 149 29.32 8.13 10.32
N GLU A 150 28.90 8.58 11.47
CA GLU A 150 28.67 7.75 12.65
C GLU A 150 27.42 6.89 12.44
N LEU A 151 27.47 5.66 12.93
CA LEU A 151 26.30 4.76 12.87
C LEU A 151 25.48 4.91 14.14
N VAL A 152 24.17 5.20 13.99
CA VAL A 152 23.19 5.22 15.07
C VAL A 152 21.98 4.37 14.68
N ARG A 153 21.28 3.79 15.64
CA ARG A 153 20.27 2.76 15.39
C ARG A 153 18.94 3.06 16.04
N LEU A 154 17.86 2.91 15.28
CA LEU A 154 16.52 2.70 15.78
C LEU A 154 16.26 1.20 15.87
N ASP A 155 15.84 0.73 17.04
CA ASP A 155 15.31 -0.63 17.25
C ASP A 155 14.08 -0.51 18.15
N GLY A 156 12.89 -0.51 17.53
CA GLY A 156 11.63 -0.24 18.24
C GLY A 156 10.51 0.15 17.33
N ALA A 157 9.87 1.29 17.57
CA ALA A 157 8.68 1.76 16.85
C ALA A 157 7.63 0.63 16.68
N THR A 158 7.33 -0.06 17.79
CA THR A 158 6.46 -1.24 17.79
C THR A 158 5.01 -0.87 17.52
N VAL A 159 4.29 -1.74 16.82
CA VAL A 159 2.85 -1.66 16.60
C VAL A 159 2.23 -3.05 16.70
N ALA A 160 1.01 -3.12 17.24
CA ALA A 160 0.21 -4.33 17.26
C ALA A 160 -0.77 -4.33 16.08
N PRO A 161 -0.59 -5.17 15.05
CA PRO A 161 -1.55 -5.30 13.97
C PRO A 161 -2.93 -5.73 14.45
N VAL A 162 -3.97 -5.29 13.77
CA VAL A 162 -5.35 -5.75 13.99
C VAL A 162 -5.41 -7.25 13.70
N GLN A 163 -6.06 -8.01 14.58
CA GLN A 163 -6.17 -9.47 14.43
C GLN A 163 -7.48 -9.90 13.75
N ALA A 164 -8.47 -8.98 13.65
CA ALA A 164 -9.73 -9.26 12.99
C ALA A 164 -9.54 -9.36 11.46
N PRO A 165 -10.27 -10.25 10.79
CA PRO A 165 -10.26 -10.32 9.34
C PRO A 165 -10.86 -9.04 8.71
N ALA A 166 -10.44 -8.73 7.48
CA ALA A 166 -11.03 -7.66 6.70
C ALA A 166 -12.51 -7.93 6.40
N PRO A 167 -13.38 -6.91 6.37
CA PRO A 167 -14.77 -7.05 5.96
C PRO A 167 -14.91 -7.66 4.57
N VAL A 168 -15.90 -8.55 4.39
CA VAL A 168 -16.23 -9.16 3.10
C VAL A 168 -17.38 -8.38 2.48
N LEU A 169 -17.16 -7.83 1.30
CA LEU A 169 -18.09 -6.96 0.59
C LEU A 169 -18.61 -7.62 -0.70
N GLY A 170 -19.80 -7.23 -1.14
CA GLY A 170 -20.25 -7.48 -2.49
C GLY A 170 -19.59 -6.54 -3.50
N PRO A 171 -19.86 -6.72 -4.82
CA PRO A 171 -19.37 -5.81 -5.85
C PRO A 171 -19.98 -4.41 -5.69
N PRO A 172 -19.22 -3.33 -5.96
CA PRO A 172 -19.74 -1.96 -5.99
C PRO A 172 -20.41 -1.60 -7.31
N LEU A 173 -20.20 -2.41 -8.35
CA LEU A 173 -20.72 -2.23 -9.72
C LEU A 173 -21.45 -3.47 -10.19
N ARG A 174 -22.47 -3.28 -11.02
CA ARG A 174 -23.27 -4.37 -11.55
C ARG A 174 -22.67 -4.95 -12.82
N GLY A 175 -21.97 -6.08 -12.70
CA GLY A 175 -21.34 -6.75 -13.83
C GLY A 175 -20.24 -5.92 -14.50
N GLY A 176 -19.75 -6.35 -15.67
CA GLY A 176 -18.73 -5.65 -16.44
C GLY A 176 -17.31 -6.09 -16.13
N ARG A 177 -16.35 -5.49 -16.87
CA ARG A 177 -14.91 -5.59 -16.61
C ARG A 177 -14.38 -4.23 -16.20
N TRP A 178 -13.47 -4.25 -15.23
CA TRP A 178 -12.98 -3.04 -14.57
C TRP A 178 -11.49 -3.14 -14.34
N LEU A 179 -10.74 -2.13 -14.74
CA LEU A 179 -9.38 -1.96 -14.27
C LEU A 179 -9.46 -1.40 -12.83
N ALA A 180 -8.85 -2.10 -11.88
CA ALA A 180 -8.65 -1.62 -10.50
C ALA A 180 -7.40 -0.72 -10.47
N HIS A 181 -7.57 0.54 -10.89
CA HIS A 181 -6.49 1.51 -10.97
C HIS A 181 -6.24 2.17 -9.62
N GLU A 182 -5.02 2.65 -9.39
CA GLU A 182 -4.58 3.28 -8.12
C GLU A 182 -4.83 2.43 -6.86
N GLY A 183 -4.94 1.11 -7.05
CA GLY A 183 -5.20 0.15 -5.99
C GLY A 183 -4.04 -0.04 -5.01
N PRO A 184 -4.25 -0.84 -3.95
CA PRO A 184 -3.25 -1.09 -2.94
C PRO A 184 -2.02 -1.81 -3.51
N GLY A 185 -0.84 -1.57 -2.88
CA GLY A 185 0.45 -2.11 -3.31
C GLY A 185 1.34 -1.10 -4.03
N ALA A 186 0.82 0.08 -4.39
CA ALA A 186 1.54 1.15 -5.05
C ALA A 186 1.69 2.37 -4.12
N ALA A 187 2.80 2.49 -3.39
CA ALA A 187 3.06 3.62 -2.49
C ALA A 187 3.17 4.97 -3.23
N GLY A 188 3.40 4.93 -4.55
CA GLY A 188 3.41 6.12 -5.40
C GLY A 188 2.04 6.55 -5.88
N SER A 189 0.98 5.77 -5.65
CA SER A 189 -0.38 6.10 -6.04
C SER A 189 -0.87 7.35 -5.32
N HIS A 190 -1.77 8.11 -5.94
CA HIS A 190 -2.39 9.24 -5.26
C HIS A 190 -3.46 8.81 -4.23
N HIS A 191 -3.75 7.53 -4.14
CA HIS A 191 -4.54 6.97 -3.04
C HIS A 191 -3.69 6.71 -1.80
N TRP A 192 -2.86 5.68 -1.80
CA TRP A 192 -2.03 5.36 -0.64
C TRP A 192 -0.92 6.38 -0.42
N GLY A 193 -0.35 6.96 -1.48
CA GLY A 193 0.69 7.98 -1.39
C GLY A 193 0.24 9.34 -0.84
N SER A 194 -1.07 9.57 -0.66
CA SER A 194 -1.63 10.83 -0.22
C SER A 194 -1.87 10.88 1.29
N LEU A 195 -0.95 11.54 2.00
CA LEU A 195 -1.15 11.94 3.39
C LEU A 195 -1.97 13.24 3.45
N VAL A 196 -3.13 13.18 4.09
CA VAL A 196 -4.04 14.31 4.24
C VAL A 196 -3.93 14.88 5.65
N ALA A 197 -3.51 16.15 5.74
CA ALA A 197 -3.41 16.87 7.00
C ALA A 197 -4.57 17.86 7.14
N VAL A 198 -5.59 17.50 7.88
CA VAL A 198 -6.78 18.32 8.11
C VAL A 198 -7.13 18.36 9.58
N ASN A 199 -7.41 19.54 10.10
CA ASN A 199 -7.87 19.78 11.46
C ASN A 199 -7.01 19.08 12.54
N GLY A 200 -5.68 19.11 12.37
CA GLY A 200 -4.73 18.54 13.32
C GLY A 200 -4.53 17.02 13.22
N ALA A 201 -5.25 16.33 12.35
CA ALA A 201 -5.05 14.91 12.05
C ALA A 201 -4.26 14.74 10.75
N LEU A 202 -3.41 13.72 10.71
CA LEU A 202 -2.70 13.27 9.52
C LEU A 202 -3.15 11.85 9.22
N THR A 203 -3.90 11.66 8.12
CA THR A 203 -4.60 10.42 7.79
C THR A 203 -4.38 10.02 6.34
N ILE A 204 -4.68 8.77 5.98
CA ILE A 204 -4.77 8.29 4.59
C ILE A 204 -6.14 7.64 4.38
N PRO A 205 -7.17 8.41 4.03
CA PRO A 205 -8.52 7.87 3.83
C PRO A 205 -8.60 6.85 2.70
N GLN A 206 -7.78 7.03 1.67
CA GLN A 206 -7.78 6.25 0.44
C GLN A 206 -6.77 5.08 0.43
N ARG A 207 -6.19 4.68 1.59
CA ARG A 207 -5.12 3.64 1.64
C ARG A 207 -5.45 2.36 0.87
N TYR A 208 -6.71 1.98 0.77
CA TYR A 208 -7.19 0.77 0.08
C TYR A 208 -8.24 1.08 -0.98
N ALA A 209 -8.31 2.32 -1.44
CA ALA A 209 -9.26 2.72 -2.46
C ALA A 209 -8.93 2.11 -3.83
N LEU A 210 -9.94 1.99 -4.66
CA LEU A 210 -9.87 1.56 -6.05
C LEU A 210 -10.57 2.58 -6.94
N ASP A 211 -9.93 2.98 -8.04
CA ASP A 211 -10.56 3.64 -9.16
C ASP A 211 -10.95 2.58 -10.19
N LEU A 212 -12.22 2.26 -10.24
CA LEU A 212 -12.75 1.22 -11.13
C LEU A 212 -13.10 1.82 -12.49
N VAL A 213 -12.17 1.69 -13.44
CA VAL A 213 -12.33 2.16 -14.82
C VAL A 213 -12.92 1.04 -15.68
N GLY A 214 -14.05 1.30 -16.34
CA GLY A 214 -14.69 0.30 -17.21
C GLY A 214 -13.85 -0.02 -18.44
N VAL A 215 -13.67 -1.31 -18.78
CA VAL A 215 -12.91 -1.75 -19.95
C VAL A 215 -13.68 -2.73 -20.84
N ASP A 216 -13.38 -2.69 -22.13
CA ASP A 216 -13.93 -3.65 -23.11
C ASP A 216 -13.18 -4.99 -23.05
N ALA A 217 -13.52 -5.91 -23.96
CA ALA A 217 -12.88 -7.23 -24.03
C ALA A 217 -11.38 -7.18 -24.40
N ARG A 218 -10.90 -6.05 -24.92
CA ARG A 218 -9.49 -5.81 -25.28
C ARG A 218 -8.73 -5.05 -24.22
N GLY A 219 -9.37 -4.69 -23.10
CA GLY A 219 -8.81 -3.87 -22.05
C GLY A 219 -8.92 -2.36 -22.27
N HIS A 220 -9.60 -1.92 -23.32
CA HIS A 220 -9.67 -0.49 -23.64
C HIS A 220 -10.78 0.20 -22.84
N ALA A 221 -10.47 1.34 -22.22
CA ALA A 221 -11.45 2.19 -21.55
C ALA A 221 -12.37 2.91 -22.52
N LEU A 222 -11.91 3.14 -23.75
CA LEU A 222 -12.66 3.86 -24.76
C LEU A 222 -13.32 2.90 -25.77
N ARG A 223 -14.53 3.26 -26.16
CA ARG A 223 -15.23 2.59 -27.27
C ARG A 223 -14.49 2.83 -28.59
N SER A 224 -14.58 1.90 -29.51
CA SER A 224 -13.89 1.99 -30.81
C SER A 224 -14.33 3.19 -31.68
N SER A 225 -15.41 3.87 -31.32
CA SER A 225 -15.88 5.10 -31.98
C SER A 225 -15.05 6.34 -31.58
N ALA A 226 -14.33 6.30 -30.46
CA ALA A 226 -13.47 7.39 -30.00
C ALA A 226 -12.12 7.34 -30.76
N THR A 227 -11.86 8.33 -31.58
CA THR A 227 -10.66 8.41 -32.42
C THR A 227 -9.63 9.43 -31.93
N ASP A 228 -10.02 10.32 -31.02
CA ASP A 228 -9.17 11.38 -30.47
C ASP A 228 -9.34 11.40 -28.94
N LEU A 229 -8.29 11.00 -28.23
CA LEU A 229 -8.29 10.91 -26.77
C LEU A 229 -8.59 12.26 -26.09
N GLN A 230 -8.13 13.35 -26.68
CA GLN A 230 -8.28 14.71 -26.14
C GLN A 230 -9.67 15.32 -26.40
N LYS A 231 -10.53 14.64 -27.16
CA LYS A 231 -11.88 15.12 -27.53
C LYS A 231 -12.97 14.13 -27.15
N THR A 232 -12.69 13.22 -26.21
CA THR A 232 -13.66 12.25 -25.76
C THR A 232 -14.81 12.90 -24.98
N ARG A 233 -16.00 12.34 -25.16
CA ARG A 233 -17.19 12.61 -24.35
C ARG A 233 -17.38 11.48 -23.35
N HIS A 234 -18.14 11.72 -22.28
CA HIS A 234 -18.44 10.69 -21.30
C HIS A 234 -18.98 9.40 -21.94
N SER A 235 -19.88 9.50 -22.94
CA SER A 235 -20.44 8.36 -23.66
C SER A 235 -19.42 7.51 -24.43
N ASP A 236 -18.22 8.02 -24.66
CA ASP A 236 -17.14 7.29 -25.34
C ASP A 236 -16.42 6.34 -24.38
N TRP A 237 -16.62 6.50 -23.07
CA TRP A 237 -16.04 5.65 -22.04
C TRP A 237 -16.90 4.43 -21.73
N VAL A 238 -16.29 3.25 -21.67
CA VAL A 238 -16.99 1.95 -21.53
C VAL A 238 -17.79 1.89 -20.23
N GLY A 239 -17.24 2.40 -19.11
CA GLY A 239 -17.85 2.33 -17.78
C GLY A 239 -18.90 3.41 -17.50
N TYR A 240 -18.96 4.47 -18.32
CA TYR A 240 -19.87 5.59 -18.03
C TYR A 240 -21.35 5.18 -18.00
N GLY A 241 -22.05 5.55 -16.93
CA GLY A 241 -23.46 5.21 -16.72
C GLY A 241 -23.69 3.79 -16.17
N ALA A 242 -22.64 3.05 -15.81
CA ALA A 242 -22.80 1.74 -15.19
C ALA A 242 -23.45 1.87 -13.81
N GLN A 243 -24.31 0.91 -13.44
CA GLN A 243 -25.01 0.92 -12.17
C GLN A 243 -24.06 0.70 -11.00
N VAL A 244 -23.99 1.67 -10.10
CA VAL A 244 -23.31 1.59 -8.81
C VAL A 244 -24.28 1.02 -7.78
N ILE A 245 -23.84 -0.03 -7.07
CA ILE A 245 -24.70 -0.79 -6.15
C ILE A 245 -24.08 -0.90 -4.75
N ALA A 246 -24.94 -1.04 -3.74
CA ALA A 246 -24.51 -1.18 -2.36
C ALA A 246 -23.74 -2.51 -2.15
N VAL A 247 -22.52 -2.43 -1.59
CA VAL A 247 -21.66 -3.59 -1.33
C VAL A 247 -22.14 -4.45 -0.16
N ALA A 248 -23.01 -3.90 0.69
CA ALA A 248 -23.60 -4.55 1.87
C ALA A 248 -24.94 -3.89 2.22
N ASP A 249 -25.69 -4.50 3.13
CA ASP A 249 -26.79 -3.81 3.80
C ASP A 249 -26.22 -2.67 4.64
N GLY A 250 -26.93 -1.55 4.75
CA GLY A 250 -26.45 -0.42 5.53
C GLY A 250 -27.40 0.79 5.55
N THR A 251 -26.94 1.85 6.17
CA THR A 251 -27.66 3.13 6.24
C THR A 251 -26.85 4.21 5.53
N VAL A 252 -27.48 4.92 4.61
CA VAL A 252 -26.88 6.09 3.94
C VAL A 252 -26.61 7.16 4.99
N ARG A 253 -25.36 7.52 5.19
CA ARG A 253 -24.96 8.58 6.15
C ARG A 253 -24.84 9.92 5.50
N ASP A 254 -24.36 9.93 4.26
CA ASP A 254 -24.29 11.13 3.44
C ASP A 254 -24.53 10.79 1.97
N ALA A 255 -25.09 11.72 1.22
CA ALA A 255 -25.27 11.61 -0.23
C ALA A 255 -25.40 13.01 -0.83
N ARG A 256 -24.77 13.22 -1.97
CA ARG A 256 -24.82 14.47 -2.72
C ARG A 256 -25.05 14.18 -4.19
N ASP A 257 -25.84 15.04 -4.84
CA ASP A 257 -26.08 15.05 -6.27
C ASP A 257 -26.14 16.49 -6.80
N GLY A 258 -26.11 16.63 -8.11
CA GLY A 258 -26.29 17.92 -8.81
C GLY A 258 -24.99 18.63 -9.17
N GLU A 259 -23.82 18.10 -8.80
CA GLU A 259 -22.56 18.62 -9.28
C GLU A 259 -22.33 18.22 -10.74
N HIS A 260 -21.90 19.21 -11.56
CA HIS A 260 -21.67 19.01 -12.99
C HIS A 260 -20.40 18.19 -13.23
N GLU A 261 -20.46 17.35 -14.26
CA GLU A 261 -19.30 16.57 -14.69
C GLU A 261 -18.40 17.39 -15.61
N HIS A 262 -17.09 17.18 -15.47
CA HIS A 262 -16.09 17.81 -16.29
C HIS A 262 -15.89 17.07 -17.63
N THR A 263 -15.33 17.74 -18.62
CA THR A 263 -14.93 17.05 -19.88
C THR A 263 -13.79 16.08 -19.55
N PRO A 264 -13.84 14.82 -20.02
CA PRO A 264 -12.79 13.85 -19.75
C PRO A 264 -11.40 14.34 -20.17
N LEU A 265 -10.40 14.02 -19.36
CA LEU A 265 -8.97 14.31 -19.58
C LEU A 265 -8.64 15.82 -19.67
N THR A 266 -9.56 16.70 -19.26
CA THR A 266 -9.20 18.11 -19.08
C THR A 266 -8.56 18.32 -17.72
N PRO A 267 -7.55 19.23 -17.60
CA PRO A 267 -6.97 19.56 -16.31
C PRO A 267 -8.04 19.96 -15.31
N GLN A 268 -8.01 19.35 -14.13
CA GLN A 268 -8.89 19.71 -13.02
C GLN A 268 -8.18 20.75 -12.15
N PRO A 269 -8.89 21.77 -11.64
CA PRO A 269 -8.32 22.65 -10.63
C PRO A 269 -8.04 21.84 -9.36
N GLU A 270 -6.94 22.14 -8.68
CA GLU A 270 -6.71 21.61 -7.34
C GLU A 270 -7.89 22.02 -6.42
N PRO A 271 -8.43 21.08 -5.64
CA PRO A 271 -9.52 21.40 -4.75
C PRO A 271 -9.08 22.44 -3.72
N ALA A 272 -9.92 23.43 -3.47
CA ALA A 272 -9.65 24.50 -2.52
C ALA A 272 -9.50 23.98 -1.08
N THR A 273 -10.18 22.90 -0.77
CA THR A 273 -10.08 22.17 0.51
C THR A 273 -10.07 20.66 0.26
N LEU A 274 -9.49 19.92 1.20
CA LEU A 274 -9.46 18.45 1.14
C LEU A 274 -10.65 17.87 1.89
N THR A 275 -11.86 18.22 1.43
CA THR A 275 -13.11 17.73 2.01
C THR A 275 -13.80 16.71 1.12
N THR A 276 -14.68 15.93 1.70
CA THR A 276 -15.52 14.98 0.96
C THR A 276 -16.24 15.65 -0.21
N HIS A 277 -16.78 16.85 0.00
CA HIS A 277 -17.50 17.59 -1.02
C HIS A 277 -16.64 17.98 -2.22
N ASP A 278 -15.44 18.48 -1.97
CA ASP A 278 -14.57 18.98 -3.04
C ASP A 278 -13.93 17.84 -3.85
N LEU A 279 -13.69 16.70 -3.18
CA LEU A 279 -13.02 15.56 -3.81
C LEU A 279 -13.99 14.61 -4.50
N PHE A 280 -15.10 14.26 -3.82
CA PHE A 280 -15.98 13.18 -4.28
C PHE A 280 -17.01 13.61 -5.35
N GLY A 281 -17.32 14.90 -5.45
CA GLY A 281 -18.34 15.38 -6.38
C GLY A 281 -19.75 14.92 -6.00
N ASN A 282 -20.43 14.16 -6.87
CA ASN A 282 -21.65 13.43 -6.53
C ASN A 282 -21.27 12.08 -5.91
N TYR A 283 -21.83 11.77 -4.75
CA TYR A 283 -21.39 10.60 -3.99
C TYR A 283 -22.47 10.01 -3.10
N VAL A 284 -22.20 8.81 -2.61
CA VAL A 284 -22.94 8.17 -1.50
C VAL A 284 -21.93 7.64 -0.50
N VAL A 285 -22.19 7.88 0.79
CA VAL A 285 -21.47 7.26 1.92
C VAL A 285 -22.44 6.36 2.67
N LEU A 286 -22.15 5.09 2.73
CA LEU A 286 -22.95 4.04 3.33
C LEU A 286 -22.27 3.49 4.59
N GLU A 287 -22.88 3.64 5.77
CA GLU A 287 -22.43 2.93 6.96
C GLU A 287 -22.94 1.49 6.92
N ILE A 288 -22.00 0.53 6.81
CA ILE A 288 -22.28 -0.92 6.69
C ILE A 288 -22.12 -1.66 8.01
N ALA A 289 -21.42 -1.07 8.97
CA ALA A 289 -21.28 -1.51 10.34
C ALA A 289 -20.88 -0.31 11.21
N PRO A 290 -21.02 -0.34 12.53
CA PRO A 290 -20.61 0.75 13.40
C PRO A 290 -19.17 1.16 13.16
N GLY A 291 -18.94 2.41 12.70
CA GLY A 291 -17.62 2.95 12.38
C GLY A 291 -16.98 2.38 11.11
N VAL A 292 -17.75 1.80 10.19
CA VAL A 292 -17.27 1.26 8.91
C VAL A 292 -18.12 1.84 7.78
N PHE A 293 -17.52 2.66 6.93
CA PHE A 293 -18.19 3.45 5.91
C PHE A 293 -17.66 3.11 4.51
N ALA A 294 -18.56 2.75 3.60
CA ALA A 294 -18.26 2.56 2.18
C ALA A 294 -18.58 3.85 1.41
N GLY A 295 -17.55 4.43 0.78
CA GLY A 295 -17.64 5.63 -0.05
C GLY A 295 -17.69 5.27 -1.53
N TYR A 296 -18.61 5.88 -2.26
CA TYR A 296 -18.82 5.76 -3.71
C TYR A 296 -18.80 7.16 -4.29
N ALA A 297 -17.76 7.53 -5.01
CA ALA A 297 -17.58 8.89 -5.50
C ALA A 297 -17.59 8.98 -7.03
N HIS A 298 -17.60 10.24 -7.51
CA HIS A 298 -17.62 10.62 -8.92
C HIS A 298 -18.86 10.16 -9.68
N LEU A 299 -20.01 10.07 -8.97
CA LEU A 299 -21.24 9.62 -9.58
C LEU A 299 -21.74 10.61 -10.64
N ARG A 300 -22.49 10.07 -11.61
CA ARG A 300 -23.10 10.85 -12.68
C ARG A 300 -24.12 11.85 -12.13
N THR A 301 -24.08 13.06 -12.66
CA THR A 301 -25.04 14.12 -12.32
C THR A 301 -26.47 13.66 -12.53
N GLY A 302 -27.33 13.82 -11.50
CA GLY A 302 -28.74 13.46 -11.53
C GLY A 302 -29.02 11.97 -11.36
N SER A 303 -28.01 11.14 -10.99
CA SER A 303 -28.17 9.70 -10.89
C SER A 303 -28.28 9.15 -9.46
N VAL A 304 -27.96 9.95 -8.44
CA VAL A 304 -28.00 9.49 -7.04
C VAL A 304 -29.41 9.14 -6.64
N ALA A 305 -29.65 7.85 -6.36
CA ALA A 305 -31.00 7.28 -6.18
C ALA A 305 -31.41 7.11 -4.69
N VAL A 306 -30.56 7.56 -3.76
CA VAL A 306 -30.76 7.38 -2.32
C VAL A 306 -30.52 8.70 -1.58
N ARG A 307 -30.97 8.77 -0.31
CA ARG A 307 -30.83 9.96 0.52
C ARG A 307 -30.32 9.62 1.93
N PRO A 308 -29.69 10.56 2.63
CA PRO A 308 -29.27 10.38 4.02
C PRO A 308 -30.40 9.85 4.92
N GLY A 309 -30.09 8.90 5.79
CA GLY A 309 -31.02 8.21 6.67
C GLY A 309 -31.73 7.00 6.04
N GLN A 310 -31.64 6.80 4.73
CA GLN A 310 -32.26 5.65 4.05
C GLN A 310 -31.47 4.38 4.33
N THR A 311 -32.19 3.31 4.70
CA THR A 311 -31.62 1.95 4.75
C THR A 311 -31.63 1.36 3.34
N VAL A 312 -30.53 0.74 2.95
CA VAL A 312 -30.37 0.05 1.67
C VAL A 312 -29.96 -1.41 1.89
N ARG A 313 -30.27 -2.25 0.91
CA ARG A 313 -29.82 -3.63 0.90
C ARG A 313 -28.66 -3.83 -0.07
N ARG A 314 -27.81 -4.79 0.20
CA ARG A 314 -26.76 -5.22 -0.72
C ARG A 314 -27.31 -5.44 -2.13
N GLY A 315 -26.63 -4.91 -3.15
CA GLY A 315 -27.04 -4.97 -4.55
C GLY A 315 -28.09 -3.94 -4.97
N GLN A 316 -28.62 -3.12 -4.04
CA GLN A 316 -29.50 -2.01 -4.37
C GLN A 316 -28.73 -0.92 -5.13
N VAL A 317 -29.34 -0.37 -6.18
CA VAL A 317 -28.75 0.72 -6.97
C VAL A 317 -28.66 1.98 -6.08
N LEU A 318 -27.48 2.60 -6.08
CA LEU A 318 -27.17 3.85 -5.38
C LEU A 318 -27.10 5.04 -6.34
N GLY A 319 -26.67 4.80 -7.58
CA GLY A 319 -26.47 5.78 -8.63
C GLY A 319 -25.83 5.16 -9.87
N GLU A 320 -25.24 6.00 -10.72
CA GLU A 320 -24.52 5.59 -11.92
C GLU A 320 -23.08 6.14 -11.89
N LEU A 321 -22.13 5.39 -12.45
CA LEU A 321 -20.75 5.81 -12.62
C LEU A 321 -20.68 7.04 -13.54
N GLY A 322 -19.97 8.08 -13.10
CA GLY A 322 -19.80 9.34 -13.80
C GLY A 322 -18.39 9.89 -13.74
N GLN A 323 -18.28 11.23 -13.65
CA GLN A 323 -17.01 11.97 -13.60
C GLN A 323 -17.14 13.30 -12.86
N SER A 324 -17.96 13.39 -11.84
CA SER A 324 -18.07 14.61 -11.03
C SER A 324 -16.95 14.71 -10.00
N GLY A 325 -16.72 15.90 -9.44
CA GLY A 325 -15.69 16.16 -8.43
C GLY A 325 -14.26 16.14 -9.00
N ASN A 326 -13.28 15.77 -8.18
CA ASN A 326 -11.86 15.72 -8.59
C ASN A 326 -11.55 14.41 -9.34
N SER A 327 -12.02 14.32 -10.56
CA SER A 327 -11.91 13.13 -11.42
C SER A 327 -11.39 13.48 -12.80
N ALA A 328 -10.32 12.84 -13.27
CA ALA A 328 -9.74 13.08 -14.59
C ALA A 328 -10.54 12.41 -15.72
N ALA A 329 -11.20 11.27 -15.44
CA ALA A 329 -11.92 10.48 -16.43
C ALA A 329 -13.04 9.68 -15.77
N PRO A 330 -14.05 9.18 -16.52
CA PRO A 330 -15.13 8.38 -15.97
C PRO A 330 -14.64 7.11 -15.27
N HIS A 331 -14.84 7.03 -13.95
CA HIS A 331 -14.55 5.87 -13.10
C HIS A 331 -15.43 5.88 -11.85
N LEU A 332 -15.48 4.79 -11.14
CA LEU A 332 -16.00 4.74 -9.79
C LEU A 332 -14.81 4.73 -8.80
N HIS A 333 -14.66 5.81 -8.03
CA HIS A 333 -13.82 5.74 -6.86
C HIS A 333 -14.57 5.03 -5.74
N PHE A 334 -13.99 3.94 -5.22
CA PHE A 334 -14.57 3.14 -4.14
C PHE A 334 -13.55 2.97 -3.01
N GLN A 335 -13.97 3.28 -1.79
CA GLN A 335 -13.16 3.09 -0.59
C GLN A 335 -13.96 2.57 0.59
N LEU A 336 -13.27 1.97 1.55
CA LEU A 336 -13.78 1.70 2.89
C LEU A 336 -12.96 2.51 3.89
N ALA A 337 -13.63 3.21 4.81
CA ALA A 337 -12.99 4.06 5.81
C ALA A 337 -13.64 3.94 7.19
N ASN A 338 -12.94 4.41 8.23
CA ASN A 338 -13.46 4.42 9.61
C ASN A 338 -14.27 5.68 9.97
N GLY A 339 -14.49 6.57 9.01
CA GLY A 339 -15.29 7.79 9.15
C GLY A 339 -16.17 8.05 7.94
N ALA A 340 -17.24 8.83 8.13
CA ALA A 340 -18.19 9.16 7.08
C ALA A 340 -17.69 10.26 6.13
N THR A 341 -16.62 10.94 6.48
CA THR A 341 -15.98 11.99 5.68
C THR A 341 -14.60 11.57 5.23
N PHE A 342 -14.13 12.11 4.11
CA PHE A 342 -12.76 11.92 3.63
C PHE A 342 -11.77 12.50 4.64
N GLU A 343 -12.00 13.75 5.05
CA GLU A 343 -11.16 14.44 6.02
C GLU A 343 -11.24 13.80 7.41
N GLY A 344 -10.08 13.46 7.97
CA GLY A 344 -9.94 12.90 9.31
C GLY A 344 -10.30 11.42 9.44
N SER A 345 -10.59 10.72 8.34
CA SER A 345 -10.80 9.27 8.35
C SER A 345 -9.53 8.51 7.94
N GLU A 346 -9.50 7.22 8.25
CA GLU A 346 -8.47 6.27 7.84
C GLU A 346 -9.07 5.19 6.97
N GLY A 347 -8.39 4.86 5.87
CA GLY A 347 -8.78 3.78 4.98
C GLY A 347 -8.68 2.42 5.66
N LEU A 348 -9.75 1.64 5.57
CA LEU A 348 -9.82 0.28 6.09
C LEU A 348 -9.66 -0.73 4.95
N PRO A 349 -8.91 -1.83 5.14
CA PRO A 349 -8.87 -2.89 4.15
C PRO A 349 -10.19 -3.65 4.11
N TYR A 350 -10.50 -4.18 2.95
CA TYR A 350 -11.66 -5.02 2.69
C TYR A 350 -11.30 -6.10 1.68
N VAL A 351 -12.20 -7.05 1.45
CA VAL A 351 -12.10 -8.03 0.38
C VAL A 351 -13.45 -8.17 -0.30
N PHE A 352 -13.47 -8.37 -1.61
CA PHE A 352 -14.70 -8.76 -2.28
C PHE A 352 -14.99 -10.24 -2.08
N ASP A 353 -16.26 -10.60 -1.93
CA ASP A 353 -16.66 -11.99 -1.75
C ASP A 353 -16.24 -12.87 -2.93
N GLN A 354 -16.39 -12.34 -4.17
CA GLN A 354 -15.91 -13.00 -5.38
C GLN A 354 -15.77 -12.02 -6.55
N PHE A 355 -14.82 -12.30 -7.42
CA PHE A 355 -14.65 -11.67 -8.73
C PHE A 355 -13.86 -12.57 -9.67
N GLN A 356 -13.91 -12.27 -10.98
CA GLN A 356 -13.05 -12.90 -11.98
C GLN A 356 -11.80 -12.04 -12.17
N TYR A 357 -10.63 -12.64 -12.15
CA TYR A 357 -9.35 -11.98 -12.39
C TYR A 357 -8.89 -12.25 -13.83
N TYR A 358 -8.53 -11.21 -14.57
CA TYR A 358 -8.11 -11.30 -16.00
C TYR A 358 -6.63 -10.96 -16.21
N GLY A 359 -5.92 -10.48 -15.21
CA GLY A 359 -4.50 -10.14 -15.31
C GLY A 359 -4.21 -8.65 -15.13
N PRO A 360 -2.92 -8.29 -15.06
CA PRO A 360 -2.50 -6.90 -14.97
C PRO A 360 -2.67 -6.18 -16.30
N GLU A 361 -2.88 -4.87 -16.25
CA GLU A 361 -2.98 -3.98 -17.41
C GLU A 361 -2.34 -2.62 -17.08
N SER A 362 -1.53 -2.10 -17.98
CA SER A 362 -0.93 -0.78 -17.83
C SER A 362 -1.86 0.32 -18.35
N GLU A 363 -1.67 1.56 -17.85
CA GLU A 363 -2.38 2.73 -18.34
C GLU A 363 -2.22 2.93 -19.86
N ALA A 364 -1.05 2.67 -20.43
CA ALA A 364 -0.82 2.74 -21.87
C ALA A 364 -1.74 1.76 -22.64
N GLN A 365 -1.91 0.54 -22.13
CA GLN A 365 -2.80 -0.46 -22.72
C GLN A 365 -4.26 -0.06 -22.59
N LEU A 366 -4.66 0.57 -21.49
CA LEU A 366 -6.00 1.11 -21.24
C LEU A 366 -6.46 2.05 -22.36
N PHE A 367 -5.52 2.81 -22.92
CA PHE A 367 -5.77 3.72 -24.05
C PHE A 367 -5.40 3.13 -25.42
N GLY A 368 -5.17 1.83 -25.51
CA GLY A 368 -4.80 1.14 -26.76
C GLY A 368 -3.41 1.52 -27.28
N GLN A 369 -2.53 1.99 -26.39
CA GLN A 369 -1.15 2.33 -26.68
C GLN A 369 -0.19 1.21 -26.24
N GLY A 370 0.91 1.05 -26.98
CA GLY A 370 1.88 -0.02 -26.68
C GLY A 370 1.41 -1.42 -27.09
N PRO A 371 1.93 -2.48 -26.43
CA PRO A 371 1.55 -3.85 -26.71
C PRO A 371 0.09 -4.11 -26.39
N ALA A 372 -0.63 -4.81 -27.26
CA ALA A 372 -2.04 -5.15 -27.00
C ALA A 372 -2.16 -5.95 -25.68
N TRP A 373 -3.09 -5.52 -24.83
CA TRP A 373 -3.42 -6.26 -23.63
C TRP A 373 -3.99 -7.65 -23.98
N LYS A 374 -3.59 -8.65 -23.22
CA LYS A 374 -4.09 -10.01 -23.37
C LYS A 374 -4.65 -10.48 -22.05
N ALA A 375 -5.95 -10.69 -22.02
CA ALA A 375 -6.60 -11.28 -20.87
C ALA A 375 -6.00 -12.68 -20.58
N ASN A 376 -5.70 -12.95 -19.33
CA ASN A 376 -5.49 -14.31 -18.86
C ASN A 376 -6.79 -15.11 -18.95
N HIS A 377 -6.72 -16.44 -18.90
CA HIS A 377 -7.92 -17.22 -18.62
C HIS A 377 -8.54 -16.74 -17.32
N PRO A 378 -9.85 -16.43 -17.30
CA PRO A 378 -10.49 -15.92 -16.10
C PRO A 378 -10.27 -16.86 -14.91
N ALA A 379 -9.75 -16.32 -13.83
CA ALA A 379 -9.54 -17.06 -12.60
C ALA A 379 -10.45 -16.50 -11.51
N ALA A 380 -11.31 -17.35 -10.95
CA ALA A 380 -12.17 -16.95 -9.85
C ALA A 380 -11.32 -16.61 -8.62
N ARG A 381 -11.62 -15.49 -8.00
CA ARG A 381 -11.05 -15.03 -6.74
C ARG A 381 -12.16 -14.93 -5.71
N GLN A 382 -11.88 -15.34 -4.47
CA GLN A 382 -12.82 -15.28 -3.36
C GLN A 382 -12.15 -14.68 -2.14
N GLN A 383 -12.84 -13.76 -1.48
CA GLN A 383 -12.36 -13.04 -0.31
C GLN A 383 -10.96 -12.45 -0.52
N GLN A 384 -10.80 -11.76 -1.64
CA GLN A 384 -9.56 -11.08 -2.04
C GLN A 384 -9.87 -9.64 -2.43
N LEU A 385 -8.85 -8.76 -2.29
CA LEU A 385 -8.86 -7.39 -2.75
C LEU A 385 -8.04 -7.30 -4.04
N PRO A 386 -8.57 -6.76 -5.14
CA PRO A 386 -7.76 -6.46 -6.32
C PRO A 386 -6.59 -5.55 -5.96
N LEU A 387 -5.41 -5.86 -6.48
CA LEU A 387 -4.23 -5.02 -6.34
C LEU A 387 -4.16 -4.00 -7.49
N ASN A 388 -3.15 -3.12 -7.41
CA ASN A 388 -3.01 -2.04 -8.38
C ASN A 388 -2.90 -2.53 -9.83
N ASP A 389 -3.62 -1.87 -10.75
CA ASP A 389 -3.60 -2.08 -12.19
C ASP A 389 -3.97 -3.52 -12.63
N GLU A 390 -4.97 -4.09 -12.01
CA GLU A 390 -5.51 -5.41 -12.35
C GLU A 390 -6.90 -5.32 -12.97
N VAL A 391 -7.11 -6.06 -14.05
CA VAL A 391 -8.45 -6.20 -14.66
C VAL A 391 -9.23 -7.30 -13.97
N ILE A 392 -10.39 -6.93 -13.49
CA ILE A 392 -11.34 -7.81 -12.80
C ILE A 392 -12.72 -7.77 -13.46
N GLY A 393 -13.59 -8.71 -13.11
CA GLY A 393 -15.01 -8.74 -13.54
C GLY A 393 -15.93 -9.15 -12.42
N PHE A 394 -17.02 -8.44 -12.26
CA PHE A 394 -18.09 -8.77 -11.30
C PHE A 394 -19.24 -9.50 -11.98
#